data_27fabde534470f1c15453d3bf183c0d6
#
_entry.id   27fabde534470f1c15453d3bf183c0d6
#
_cell.length_a   1.000
_cell.length_b   1.000
_cell.length_c   1.000
_cell.angle_alpha   90.00
_cell.angle_beta   90.00
_cell.angle_gamma   90.00
#
_symmetry.space_group_name_H-M   'P 1'
#
loop_
_entity.id
_entity.type
_entity.pdbx_description
1 polymer ?
#
loop_
_entity_poly.entity_id
_entity_poly.type
_entity_poly.pdbx_seq_one_letter_code
_entity_poly.pdbx_strand_id
1 'polypeptide(L)' 'MKIEILGVGCPKCKQLTANAEAVVKELSIAAEISKVTDIDKITEYGVMMTPALAVDGVVVSAGKVLSKDEIKKIITK' A
#
# COMPACT_ATOMS: atom_id res chain seq x y z
N MET A 1 7.41 -8.51 -6.98
CA MET A 1 6.71 -8.05 -5.76
C MET A 1 5.43 -7.32 -6.14
N LYS A 2 4.36 -7.63 -5.48
CA LYS A 2 3.08 -6.98 -5.75
C LYS A 2 2.67 -6.14 -4.54
N ILE A 3 2.49 -4.84 -4.77
CA ILE A 3 2.10 -3.89 -3.72
C ILE A 3 0.67 -3.44 -4.01
N GLU A 4 -0.21 -3.56 -3.03
CA GLU A 4 -1.60 -3.15 -3.18
C GLU A 4 -1.95 -2.07 -2.16
N ILE A 5 -2.60 -1.02 -2.65
CA ILE A 5 -3.08 0.08 -1.83
C ILE A 5 -4.58 -0.10 -1.66
N LEU A 6 -5.00 -0.41 -0.46
CA LEU A 6 -6.41 -0.68 -0.15
C LEU A 6 -7.10 0.59 0.32
N GLY A 7 -8.12 1.02 -0.41
CA GLY A 7 -8.86 2.22 -0.04
C GLY A 7 -9.75 2.70 -1.17
N VAL A 8 -10.70 3.56 -0.84
CA VAL A 8 -11.73 4.03 -1.79
C VAL A 8 -11.42 5.38 -2.42
N GLY A 9 -10.15 5.75 -2.50
CA GLY A 9 -9.74 6.96 -3.20
C GLY A 9 -9.73 8.23 -2.37
N CYS A 10 -9.64 8.13 -1.05
CA CYS A 10 -9.53 9.31 -0.19
C CYS A 10 -8.15 9.97 -0.36
N PRO A 11 -7.98 11.24 0.08
CA PRO A 11 -6.68 11.93 -0.04
C PRO A 11 -5.53 11.15 0.60
N LYS A 12 -5.77 10.50 1.73
CA LYS A 12 -4.76 9.68 2.40
C LYS A 12 -4.35 8.48 1.56
N CYS A 13 -5.31 7.88 0.85
CA CYS A 13 -5.02 6.76 -0.05
C CYS A 13 -4.11 7.21 -1.19
N LYS A 14 -4.36 8.39 -1.73
CA LYS A 14 -3.54 8.96 -2.80
C LYS A 14 -2.13 9.24 -2.30
N GLN A 15 -2.00 9.76 -1.08
CA GLN A 15 -0.71 10.05 -0.49
C GLN A 15 0.10 8.77 -0.28
N LEU A 16 -0.54 7.72 0.24
CA LEU A 16 0.12 6.44 0.43
C LEU A 16 0.57 5.84 -0.90
N THR A 17 -0.27 5.94 -1.93
CA THR A 17 0.07 5.47 -3.27
C THR A 17 1.29 6.20 -3.80
N ALA A 18 1.32 7.53 -3.67
CA ALA A 18 2.44 8.34 -4.13
C ALA A 18 3.73 7.96 -3.41
N ASN A 19 3.67 7.74 -2.10
CA ASN A 19 4.83 7.33 -1.32
C ASN A 19 5.34 5.96 -1.76
N ALA A 20 4.44 5.01 -2.00
CA ALA A 20 4.81 3.67 -2.46
C ALA A 20 5.47 3.71 -3.85
N GLU A 21 4.89 4.48 -4.76
CA GLU A 21 5.44 4.64 -6.11
C GLU A 21 6.84 5.27 -6.07
N ALA A 22 7.02 6.27 -5.21
CA ALA A 22 8.31 6.93 -5.07
C ALA A 22 9.38 5.97 -4.55
N VAL A 23 9.04 5.12 -3.59
CA VAL A 23 9.97 4.14 -3.04
C VAL A 23 10.37 3.11 -4.09
N VAL A 24 9.39 2.58 -4.82
CA VAL A 24 9.64 1.60 -5.88
C VAL A 24 10.57 2.18 -6.94
N LYS A 25 10.32 3.42 -7.34
CA LYS A 25 11.15 4.11 -8.32
C LYS A 25 12.55 4.38 -7.79
N GLU A 26 12.66 4.82 -6.54
CA GLU A 26 13.93 5.14 -5.91
C GLU A 26 14.81 3.91 -5.76
N LEU A 27 14.23 2.78 -5.39
CA LEU A 27 14.96 1.52 -5.21
C LEU A 27 15.14 0.75 -6.52
N SER A 28 14.53 1.21 -7.62
CA SER A 28 14.60 0.56 -8.92
C SER A 28 14.21 -0.92 -8.86
N ILE A 29 13.22 -1.25 -8.05
CA ILE A 29 12.77 -2.63 -7.91
C ILE A 29 11.62 -2.92 -8.88
N ALA A 30 11.52 -4.16 -9.31
CA ALA A 30 10.43 -4.61 -10.19
C ALA A 30 9.20 -4.93 -9.35
N ALA A 31 8.49 -3.90 -8.91
CA ALA A 31 7.28 -4.04 -8.12
C ALA A 31 6.08 -3.51 -8.89
N GLU A 32 4.99 -4.24 -8.79
CA GLU A 32 3.73 -3.83 -9.40
C GLU A 32 2.86 -3.18 -8.32
N ILE A 33 2.39 -1.96 -8.57
CA ILE A 33 1.54 -1.24 -7.64
C ILE A 33 0.12 -1.20 -8.19
N SER A 34 -0.81 -1.71 -7.42
CA SER A 34 -2.24 -1.74 -7.77
C SER A 34 -3.06 -1.06 -6.68
N LYS A 35 -4.19 -0.49 -7.08
CA LYS A 35 -5.14 0.09 -6.14
C LYS A 35 -6.32 -0.86 -6.00
N VAL A 36 -6.68 -1.17 -4.77
CA VAL A 36 -7.85 -1.99 -4.49
C VAL A 36 -8.92 -1.07 -3.91
N THR A 37 -9.93 -0.76 -4.70
CA THR A 37 -11.01 0.16 -4.31
C THR A 37 -12.31 -0.56 -3.99
N ASP A 38 -12.37 -1.86 -4.21
CA ASP A 38 -13.53 -2.68 -3.95
C ASP A 38 -13.62 -2.99 -2.45
N ILE A 39 -14.69 -2.51 -1.82
CA ILE A 39 -14.88 -2.69 -0.37
C ILE A 39 -14.90 -4.16 0.01
N ASP A 40 -15.50 -5.02 -0.82
CA ASP A 40 -15.57 -6.45 -0.54
C ASP A 40 -14.18 -7.07 -0.49
N LYS A 41 -13.31 -6.68 -1.42
CA LYS A 41 -11.93 -7.17 -1.43
C LYS A 41 -11.14 -6.64 -0.24
N ILE A 42 -11.34 -5.38 0.11
CA ILE A 42 -10.70 -4.77 1.27
C ILE A 42 -11.09 -5.54 2.54
N THR A 43 -12.38 -5.86 2.65
CA THR A 43 -12.89 -6.64 3.79
C THR A 43 -12.30 -8.05 3.82
N GLU A 44 -12.12 -8.67 2.66
CA GLU A 44 -11.49 -10.00 2.57
C GLU A 44 -10.06 -10.00 3.10
N TYR A 45 -9.34 -8.89 2.97
CA TYR A 45 -8.01 -8.74 3.55
C TYR A 45 -8.04 -8.59 5.07
N GLY A 46 -9.23 -8.44 5.66
CA GLY A 46 -9.37 -8.23 7.10
C GLY A 46 -9.09 -6.80 7.52
N VAL A 47 -9.09 -5.86 6.57
CA VAL A 47 -8.81 -4.46 6.84
C VAL A 47 -10.11 -3.75 7.22
N MET A 48 -10.10 -3.12 8.39
CA MET A 48 -11.26 -2.35 8.86
C MET A 48 -11.04 -0.85 8.75
N MET A 49 -9.81 -0.42 8.52
CA MET A 49 -9.47 1.01 8.38
C MET A 49 -8.64 1.22 7.13
N THR A 50 -8.93 2.27 6.39
CA THR A 50 -8.19 2.64 5.18
C THR A 50 -7.53 3.99 5.38
N PRO A 51 -6.42 4.26 4.69
CA PRO A 51 -5.77 3.43 3.70
C PRO A 51 -4.99 2.27 4.32
N ALA A 52 -4.80 1.21 3.57
CA ALA A 52 -3.99 0.08 4.02
C ALA A 52 -3.00 -0.31 2.94
N LEU A 53 -1.89 -0.89 3.34
CA LEU A 53 -0.86 -1.36 2.43
C LEU A 53 -0.71 -2.86 2.54
N ALA A 54 -0.77 -3.54 1.41
CA ALA A 54 -0.53 -4.98 1.33
C ALA A 54 0.64 -5.26 0.40
N VAL A 55 1.51 -6.16 0.80
CA VAL A 55 2.65 -6.59 -0.01
C VAL A 55 2.57 -8.10 -0.19
N ASP A 56 2.51 -8.53 -1.45
CA ASP A 56 2.39 -9.95 -1.82
C ASP A 56 1.24 -10.65 -1.11
N GLY A 57 0.11 -9.95 -0.99
CA GLY A 57 -1.10 -10.50 -0.38
C GLY A 57 -1.15 -10.42 1.14
N VAL A 58 -0.13 -9.84 1.78
CA VAL A 58 -0.08 -9.69 3.23
C VAL A 58 -0.26 -8.23 3.61
N VAL A 59 -1.25 -7.94 4.44
CA VAL A 59 -1.48 -6.58 4.93
C VAL A 59 -0.39 -6.23 5.94
N VAL A 60 0.40 -5.21 5.62
CA VAL A 60 1.52 -4.77 6.47
C VAL A 60 1.19 -3.51 7.25
N SER A 61 0.15 -2.79 6.86
CA SER A 61 -0.29 -1.60 7.57
C SER A 61 -1.75 -1.33 7.24
N ALA A 62 -2.48 -0.80 8.20
CA ALA A 62 -3.88 -0.42 8.03
C ALA A 62 -4.18 0.84 8.83
N GLY A 63 -4.94 1.75 8.23
CA GLY A 63 -5.40 2.94 8.91
C GLY A 63 -4.41 4.09 9.02
N LYS A 64 -3.26 4.01 8.33
CA LYS A 64 -2.31 5.13 8.34
C LYS A 64 -1.57 5.26 7.02
N VAL A 65 -1.04 6.46 6.79
CA VAL A 65 -0.19 6.75 5.63
C VAL A 65 1.26 6.52 6.04
N LEU A 66 1.87 5.48 5.49
CA LEU A 66 3.28 5.20 5.75
C LEU A 66 4.18 6.21 5.03
N SER A 67 5.25 6.62 5.69
CA SER A 67 6.26 7.45 5.04
C SER A 67 7.09 6.59 4.08
N LYS A 68 7.86 7.26 3.22
CA LYS A 68 8.75 6.56 2.29
C LYS A 68 9.73 5.67 3.04
N ASP A 69 10.29 6.15 4.14
CA ASP A 69 11.23 5.38 4.94
C ASP A 69 10.59 4.13 5.53
N GLU A 70 9.36 4.26 6.02
CA GLU A 70 8.64 3.12 6.58
C GLU A 70 8.36 2.05 5.51
N ILE A 71 7.96 2.50 4.32
CA ILE A 71 7.70 1.58 3.21
C ILE A 71 9.00 0.89 2.79
N LYS A 72 10.11 1.63 2.71
CA LYS A 72 11.42 1.06 2.39
C LYS A 72 11.77 -0.08 3.35
N LYS A 73 11.58 0.13 4.64
CA LYS A 73 11.89 -0.88 5.66
C LYS A 73 11.06 -2.14 5.47
N ILE A 74 9.83 -2.00 5.04
CA ILE A 74 8.92 -3.13 4.83
C ILE A 74 9.34 -3.95 3.62
N ILE A 75 9.65 -3.30 2.51
CA ILE A 75 9.90 -3.99 1.24
C ILE A 75 11.36 -4.37 1.00
N THR A 76 12.28 -3.87 1.81
CA THR A 76 13.71 -4.21 1.69
C THR A 76 14.20 -5.19 2.75
N LYS A 77 13.32 -5.75 3.49
CA LYS A 77 13.67 -6.77 4.49
C LYS A 77 14.31 -8.00 3.87
#